data_e1b91aebd03685cb00016b2e5f8026a2
#
_entry.id   e1b91aebd03685cb00016b2e5f8026a2
#
_cell.length_a   1.000
_cell.length_b   1.000
_cell.length_c   1.000
_cell.angle_alpha   90.00
_cell.angle_beta   90.00
_cell.angle_gamma   90.00
#
_symmetry.space_group_name_H-M   'P 1'
#
loop_
_entity.id
_entity.type
_entity.pdbx_description
1 polymer ?
#
loop_
_entity_poly.entity_id
_entity_poly.type
_entity_poly.pdbx_seq_one_letter_code
_entity_poly.pdbx_strand_id
1 'polypeptide(L)'
;MSIDIANESSVAVDEVGLAAVARFTLDQMRIHPLAELSVLLVDERTMTELHERWMGEPGPTDVLAFPMDELRPPHLGGNRAGDPEPGDDPGLLGDVVLCPQVAAEQAVNAGHSTQDELELLTVHGILHLLGYDHAEPEDHAAMFGMQDQLLKAWRESKRESKRETKPETKPEIKPETKEREGTV
;
A
#
# COMPACT_ATOMS: atom_id res chain seq x y z
N MET A 1 -0.20 -12.37 10.21
CA MET A 1 0.49 -11.53 9.21
C MET A 1 1.31 -10.51 9.95
N SER A 2 2.62 -10.56 9.78
CA SER A 2 3.57 -9.58 10.32
C SER A 2 3.96 -8.62 9.20
N ILE A 3 3.80 -7.33 9.45
CA ILE A 3 4.22 -6.28 8.54
C ILE A 3 5.12 -5.36 9.33
N ASP A 4 6.39 -5.32 8.97
CA ASP A 4 7.38 -4.45 9.58
C ASP A 4 7.64 -3.25 8.67
N ILE A 5 7.53 -2.05 9.24
CA ILE A 5 7.78 -0.80 8.51
C ILE A 5 8.95 -0.11 9.22
N ALA A 6 10.02 0.16 8.48
CA ALA A 6 11.16 0.91 8.97
C ALA A 6 11.43 2.13 8.09
N ASN A 7 11.46 3.32 8.69
CA ASN A 7 11.79 4.55 7.99
C ASN A 7 13.20 5.02 8.34
N GLU A 8 14.12 4.76 7.44
CA GLU A 8 15.52 5.22 7.51
C GLU A 8 15.77 6.47 6.65
N SER A 9 14.72 6.98 5.98
CA SER A 9 14.80 8.22 5.24
C SER A 9 14.64 9.44 6.16
N SER A 10 15.00 10.62 5.68
CA SER A 10 14.78 11.89 6.40
C SER A 10 13.38 12.47 6.21
N VAL A 11 12.52 11.81 5.44
CA VAL A 11 11.17 12.29 5.11
C VAL A 11 10.16 11.74 6.11
N ALA A 12 9.32 12.63 6.64
CA ALA A 12 8.21 12.22 7.50
C ALA A 12 7.13 11.51 6.66
N VAL A 13 6.77 10.30 7.05
CA VAL A 13 5.82 9.42 6.36
C VAL A 13 4.81 8.87 7.37
N ASP A 14 3.57 8.67 6.96
CA ASP A 14 2.56 7.94 7.75
C ASP A 14 2.82 6.42 7.63
N GLU A 15 3.72 5.92 8.48
CA GLU A 15 4.08 4.49 8.54
C GLU A 15 2.88 3.61 8.91
N VAL A 16 1.98 4.13 9.77
CA VAL A 16 0.74 3.42 10.14
C VAL A 16 -0.17 3.27 8.93
N GLY A 17 -0.29 4.32 8.11
CA GLY A 17 -1.03 4.28 6.85
C GLY A 17 -0.43 3.29 5.86
N LEU A 18 0.91 3.22 5.75
CA LEU A 18 1.58 2.24 4.89
C LEU A 18 1.37 0.81 5.38
N ALA A 19 1.48 0.55 6.68
CA ALA A 19 1.18 -0.76 7.24
C ALA A 19 -0.27 -1.18 6.99
N ALA A 20 -1.20 -0.22 7.04
CA ALA A 20 -2.62 -0.48 6.81
C ALA A 20 -2.92 -0.82 5.33
N VAL A 21 -2.35 -0.09 4.36
CA VAL A 21 -2.53 -0.43 2.93
C VAL A 21 -1.86 -1.74 2.58
N ALA A 22 -0.68 -2.03 3.13
CA ALA A 22 0.01 -3.31 2.94
C ALA A 22 -0.85 -4.48 3.44
N ARG A 23 -1.38 -4.37 4.67
CA ARG A 23 -2.29 -5.38 5.24
C ARG A 23 -3.53 -5.56 4.39
N PHE A 24 -4.18 -4.46 4.01
CA PHE A 24 -5.35 -4.49 3.14
C PHE A 24 -5.07 -5.22 1.83
N THR A 25 -3.94 -4.91 1.18
CA THR A 25 -3.52 -5.54 -0.08
C THR A 25 -3.35 -7.05 0.08
N LEU A 26 -2.62 -7.48 1.10
CA LEU A 26 -2.38 -8.90 1.37
C LEU A 26 -3.66 -9.66 1.72
N ASP A 27 -4.59 -9.02 2.46
CA ASP A 27 -5.90 -9.60 2.79
C ASP A 27 -6.77 -9.75 1.52
N GLN A 28 -6.80 -8.75 0.64
CA GLN A 28 -7.51 -8.81 -0.64
C GLN A 28 -6.95 -9.90 -1.56
N MET A 29 -5.63 -10.07 -1.56
CA MET A 29 -4.92 -11.11 -2.32
C MET A 29 -5.00 -12.49 -1.65
N ARG A 30 -5.69 -12.60 -0.49
CA ARG A 30 -5.88 -13.83 0.29
C ARG A 30 -4.56 -14.52 0.67
N ILE A 31 -3.56 -13.71 0.98
CA ILE A 31 -2.27 -14.22 1.44
C ILE A 31 -2.40 -14.80 2.85
N HIS A 32 -1.61 -15.83 3.14
CA HIS A 32 -1.68 -16.55 4.41
C HIS A 32 -1.55 -15.60 5.62
N PRO A 33 -2.38 -15.76 6.68
CA PRO A 33 -2.35 -14.86 7.85
C PRO A 33 -1.03 -14.80 8.62
N LEU A 34 -0.14 -15.75 8.42
CA LEU A 34 1.20 -15.78 9.05
C LEU A 34 2.31 -15.27 8.11
N ALA A 35 1.99 -14.84 6.90
CA ALA A 35 2.98 -14.27 6.00
C ALA A 35 3.67 -13.04 6.60
N GLU A 36 4.94 -12.87 6.28
CA GLU A 36 5.78 -11.77 6.74
C GLU A 36 6.18 -10.87 5.57
N LEU A 37 6.05 -9.57 5.75
CA LEU A 37 6.42 -8.52 4.79
C LEU A 37 7.25 -7.46 5.51
N SER A 38 8.36 -7.06 4.90
CA SER A 38 9.14 -5.89 5.30
C SER A 38 8.95 -4.75 4.31
N VAL A 39 8.78 -3.53 4.80
CA VAL A 39 8.77 -2.31 4.00
C VAL A 39 9.79 -1.34 4.57
N LEU A 40 10.82 -1.05 3.80
CA LEU A 40 11.91 -0.17 4.19
C LEU A 40 11.86 1.13 3.38
N LEU A 41 11.83 2.27 4.07
CA LEU A 41 11.93 3.58 3.43
C LEU A 41 13.37 4.09 3.57
N VAL A 42 14.01 4.40 2.45
CA VAL A 42 15.41 4.81 2.39
C VAL A 42 15.57 6.16 1.69
N ASP A 43 16.72 6.81 1.91
CA ASP A 43 17.09 8.02 1.17
C ASP A 43 17.53 7.70 -0.26
N GLU A 44 17.66 8.74 -1.10
CA GLU A 44 18.05 8.60 -2.52
C GLU A 44 19.43 7.96 -2.69
N ARG A 45 20.35 8.20 -1.77
CA ARG A 45 21.70 7.63 -1.83
C ARG A 45 21.64 6.12 -1.65
N THR A 46 20.98 5.66 -0.60
CA THR A 46 20.80 4.23 -0.32
C THR A 46 20.03 3.56 -1.44
N MET A 47 18.96 4.20 -1.94
CA MET A 47 18.19 3.68 -3.08
C MET A 47 19.07 3.57 -4.34
N THR A 48 19.91 4.55 -4.64
CA THR A 48 20.84 4.49 -5.77
C THR A 48 21.81 3.32 -5.64
N GLU A 49 22.41 3.11 -4.46
CA GLU A 49 23.32 2.00 -4.20
C GLU A 49 22.62 0.63 -4.40
N LEU A 50 21.35 0.50 -3.98
CA LEU A 50 20.55 -0.71 -4.20
C LEU A 50 20.19 -0.91 -5.66
N HIS A 51 19.77 0.16 -6.35
CA HIS A 51 19.35 0.11 -7.75
C HIS A 51 20.50 -0.26 -8.67
N GLU A 52 21.67 0.36 -8.48
CA GLU A 52 22.90 0.02 -9.22
C GLU A 52 23.35 -1.42 -8.96
N ARG A 53 23.28 -1.87 -7.71
CA ARG A 53 23.74 -3.20 -7.31
C ARG A 53 22.87 -4.31 -7.87
N TRP A 54 21.55 -4.14 -7.85
CA TRP A 54 20.59 -5.22 -8.14
C TRP A 54 19.99 -5.15 -9.53
N MET A 55 19.83 -3.94 -10.09
CA MET A 55 19.27 -3.72 -11.42
C MET A 55 20.34 -3.29 -12.45
N GLY A 56 21.51 -2.86 -12.00
CA GLY A 56 22.58 -2.39 -12.90
C GLY A 56 22.30 -1.01 -13.51
N GLU A 57 21.32 -0.28 -13.01
CA GLU A 57 20.89 1.01 -13.53
C GLU A 57 21.34 2.15 -12.60
N PRO A 58 21.86 3.28 -13.15
CA PRO A 58 22.35 4.39 -12.35
C PRO A 58 21.20 5.27 -11.83
N GLY A 59 21.41 5.82 -10.64
CA GLY A 59 20.47 6.76 -9.99
C GLY A 59 19.41 6.08 -9.16
N PRO A 60 18.65 6.87 -8.36
CA PRO A 60 17.60 6.33 -7.50
C PRO A 60 16.39 5.91 -8.32
N THR A 61 15.65 4.91 -7.83
CA THR A 61 14.30 4.57 -8.26
C THR A 61 13.30 4.82 -7.13
N ASP A 62 12.02 4.71 -7.40
CA ASP A 62 10.92 4.91 -6.47
C ASP A 62 10.69 3.71 -5.56
N VAL A 63 10.73 2.50 -6.14
CA VAL A 63 10.48 1.24 -5.43
C VAL A 63 11.35 0.11 -5.96
N LEU A 64 11.79 -0.76 -5.07
CA LEU A 64 12.39 -2.06 -5.38
C LEU A 64 11.65 -3.14 -4.58
N ALA A 65 11.47 -4.31 -5.18
CA ALA A 65 10.89 -5.47 -4.54
C ALA A 65 11.86 -6.65 -4.59
N PHE A 66 12.10 -7.26 -3.45
CA PHE A 66 13.01 -8.39 -3.28
C PHE A 66 12.24 -9.60 -2.78
N PRO A 67 11.69 -10.44 -3.66
CA PRO A 67 10.97 -11.63 -3.23
C PRO A 67 11.92 -12.64 -2.56
N MET A 68 11.49 -13.20 -1.44
CA MET A 68 12.22 -14.26 -0.75
C MET A 68 11.80 -15.65 -1.26
N ASP A 69 10.53 -15.82 -1.61
CA ASP A 69 10.01 -17.03 -2.22
C ASP A 69 9.58 -16.75 -3.67
N GLU A 70 9.83 -17.68 -4.60
CA GLU A 70 9.37 -17.58 -5.99
C GLU A 70 7.86 -17.85 -6.08
N LEU A 71 7.05 -16.87 -5.76
CA LEU A 71 5.61 -16.92 -5.94
C LEU A 71 5.23 -16.69 -7.41
N ARG A 72 4.18 -17.36 -7.87
CA ARG A 72 3.64 -17.19 -9.23
C ARG A 72 2.24 -16.61 -9.16
N PRO A 73 1.94 -15.60 -9.99
CA PRO A 73 0.59 -15.06 -10.03
C PRO A 73 -0.42 -16.14 -10.45
N PRO A 74 -1.64 -16.11 -9.90
CA PRO A 74 -2.68 -17.11 -10.21
C PRO A 74 -3.06 -17.22 -11.69
N HIS A 75 -2.89 -16.14 -12.47
CA HIS A 75 -3.24 -16.10 -13.90
C HIS A 75 -2.23 -16.81 -14.82
N LEU A 76 -1.02 -17.11 -14.34
CA LEU A 76 0.00 -17.85 -15.10
C LEU A 76 -0.12 -19.38 -15.00
N GLY A 77 -1.26 -19.86 -14.48
CA GLY A 77 -1.59 -21.28 -14.42
C GLY A 77 -0.85 -22.02 -13.31
N GLY A 78 -1.49 -22.07 -12.19
CA GLY A 78 -1.35 -22.98 -11.05
C GLY A 78 -0.02 -23.66 -10.74
N ASN A 79 0.13 -24.04 -9.51
CA ASN A 79 1.28 -24.76 -8.98
C ASN A 79 1.74 -25.89 -9.91
N ARG A 80 3.05 -25.99 -10.11
CA ARG A 80 3.62 -27.22 -10.70
C ARG A 80 3.41 -28.38 -9.75
N ALA A 81 3.27 -29.59 -10.29
CA ALA A 81 3.23 -30.79 -9.46
C ALA A 81 4.49 -30.87 -8.59
N GLY A 82 4.34 -30.65 -7.27
CA GLY A 82 5.42 -30.59 -6.29
C GLY A 82 5.61 -29.24 -5.62
N ASP A 83 4.94 -28.17 -6.09
CA ASP A 83 4.90 -26.91 -5.37
C ASP A 83 3.99 -27.07 -4.14
N PRO A 84 4.33 -26.46 -2.98
CA PRO A 84 3.45 -26.48 -1.82
C PRO A 84 2.07 -25.88 -2.16
N GLU A 85 1.02 -26.47 -1.61
CA GLU A 85 -0.33 -25.92 -1.77
C GLU A 85 -0.35 -24.48 -1.24
N PRO A 86 -1.02 -23.53 -1.94
CA PRO A 86 -1.16 -22.17 -1.44
C PRO A 86 -1.83 -22.20 -0.06
N GLY A 87 -1.07 -21.87 0.99
CA GLY A 87 -1.57 -21.76 2.36
C GLY A 87 -0.96 -22.67 3.41
N ASP A 88 -0.08 -23.62 3.05
CA ASP A 88 0.54 -24.55 4.04
C ASP A 88 1.82 -23.99 4.66
N ASP A 89 2.50 -23.03 4.04
CA ASP A 89 3.68 -22.39 4.62
C ASP A 89 3.43 -20.88 4.75
N PRO A 90 3.58 -20.31 5.95
CA PRO A 90 3.52 -18.86 6.15
C PRO A 90 4.80 -18.21 5.63
N GLY A 91 4.99 -18.22 4.31
CA GLY A 91 6.22 -17.78 3.65
C GLY A 91 6.63 -16.36 4.02
N LEU A 92 7.93 -16.14 4.06
CA LEU A 92 8.52 -14.79 4.04
C LEU A 92 8.33 -14.24 2.62
N LEU A 93 7.43 -13.26 2.47
CA LEU A 93 7.13 -12.68 1.15
C LEU A 93 8.36 -11.97 0.58
N GLY A 94 9.04 -11.20 1.41
CA GLY A 94 10.20 -10.42 1.03
C GLY A 94 10.15 -8.96 1.47
N ASP A 95 10.97 -8.15 0.81
CA ASP A 95 11.17 -6.75 1.15
C ASP A 95 10.66 -5.84 0.02
N VAL A 96 9.93 -4.79 0.39
CA VAL A 96 9.62 -3.64 -0.46
C VAL A 96 10.44 -2.45 0.02
N VAL A 97 11.29 -1.91 -0.83
CA VAL A 97 12.11 -0.73 -0.51
C VAL A 97 11.57 0.46 -1.27
N LEU A 98 11.30 1.56 -0.56
CA LEU A 98 10.69 2.78 -1.08
C LEU A 98 11.65 3.96 -0.94
N CYS A 99 11.65 4.88 -1.92
CA CYS A 99 12.35 6.16 -1.83
C CYS A 99 11.35 7.31 -1.72
N PRO A 100 11.08 7.86 -0.50
CA PRO A 100 10.09 8.92 -0.32
C PRO A 100 10.40 10.22 -1.06
N GLN A 101 11.67 10.52 -1.33
CA GLN A 101 12.07 11.71 -2.11
C GLN A 101 11.62 11.57 -3.56
N VAL A 102 11.91 10.44 -4.20
CA VAL A 102 11.48 10.16 -5.59
C VAL A 102 9.96 10.08 -5.66
N ALA A 103 9.31 9.43 -4.70
CA ALA A 103 7.86 9.40 -4.60
C ALA A 103 7.23 10.79 -4.49
N ALA A 104 7.86 11.72 -3.76
CA ALA A 104 7.37 13.10 -3.65
C ALA A 104 7.42 13.85 -4.99
N GLU A 105 8.46 13.65 -5.78
CA GLU A 105 8.57 14.25 -7.12
C GLU A 105 7.51 13.69 -8.08
N GLN A 106 7.28 12.39 -8.04
CA GLN A 106 6.26 11.72 -8.84
C GLN A 106 4.86 12.18 -8.44
N ALA A 107 4.58 12.29 -7.15
CA ALA A 107 3.30 12.76 -6.61
C ALA A 107 2.94 14.16 -7.10
N VAL A 108 3.91 15.09 -7.15
CA VAL A 108 3.72 16.44 -7.71
C VAL A 108 3.31 16.37 -9.16
N ASN A 109 3.96 15.54 -9.97
CA ASN A 109 3.64 15.38 -11.40
C ASN A 109 2.27 14.73 -11.61
N ALA A 110 1.89 13.80 -10.74
CA ALA A 110 0.61 13.09 -10.80
C ALA A 110 -0.56 13.87 -10.15
N GLY A 111 -0.27 14.94 -9.39
CA GLY A 111 -1.28 15.81 -8.77
C GLY A 111 -1.96 15.22 -7.53
N HIS A 112 -1.26 14.37 -6.78
CA HIS A 112 -1.73 13.80 -5.52
C HIS A 112 -0.69 13.96 -4.39
N SER A 113 -0.98 13.45 -3.21
CA SER A 113 -0.06 13.56 -2.07
C SER A 113 1.09 12.55 -2.15
N THR A 114 2.24 12.88 -1.54
CA THR A 114 3.35 11.93 -1.38
C THR A 114 2.91 10.64 -0.68
N GLN A 115 2.00 10.75 0.29
CA GLN A 115 1.44 9.57 0.97
C GLN A 115 0.62 8.69 0.03
N ASP A 116 -0.19 9.27 -0.86
CA ASP A 116 -0.95 8.51 -1.86
C ASP A 116 -0.01 7.81 -2.87
N GLU A 117 1.12 8.45 -3.22
CA GLU A 117 2.16 7.84 -4.06
C GLU A 117 2.84 6.67 -3.35
N LEU A 118 3.24 6.85 -2.09
CA LEU A 118 3.85 5.77 -1.30
C LEU A 118 2.89 4.60 -1.09
N GLU A 119 1.58 4.85 -0.90
CA GLU A 119 0.57 3.81 -0.85
C GLU A 119 0.48 3.05 -2.20
N LEU A 120 0.54 3.76 -3.32
CA LEU A 120 0.56 3.16 -4.66
C LEU A 120 1.80 2.28 -4.86
N LEU A 121 2.98 2.82 -4.55
CA LEU A 121 4.26 2.10 -4.68
C LEU A 121 4.34 0.88 -3.74
N THR A 122 3.73 0.97 -2.55
CA THR A 122 3.61 -0.18 -1.64
C THR A 122 2.78 -1.30 -2.26
N VAL A 123 1.61 -0.99 -2.82
CA VAL A 123 0.77 -1.96 -3.53
C VAL A 123 1.52 -2.56 -4.71
N HIS A 124 2.20 -1.71 -5.50
CA HIS A 124 2.98 -2.12 -6.66
C HIS A 124 4.11 -3.10 -6.28
N GLY A 125 4.90 -2.76 -5.27
CA GLY A 125 5.97 -3.62 -4.76
C GLY A 125 5.44 -4.96 -4.23
N ILE A 126 4.33 -4.96 -3.50
CA ILE A 126 3.68 -6.19 -3.03
C ILE A 126 3.25 -7.07 -4.22
N LEU A 127 2.68 -6.50 -5.28
CA LEU A 127 2.32 -7.27 -6.47
C LEU A 127 3.55 -7.93 -7.11
N HIS A 128 4.70 -7.24 -7.17
CA HIS A 128 5.95 -7.85 -7.60
C HIS A 128 6.39 -9.01 -6.70
N LEU A 129 6.30 -8.86 -5.37
CA LEU A 129 6.59 -9.97 -4.45
C LEU A 129 5.68 -11.18 -4.69
N LEU A 130 4.44 -10.95 -5.12
CA LEU A 130 3.47 -11.99 -5.47
C LEU A 130 3.66 -12.53 -6.90
N GLY A 131 4.76 -12.15 -7.58
CA GLY A 131 5.13 -12.65 -8.89
C GLY A 131 4.46 -11.96 -10.08
N TYR A 132 3.70 -10.88 -9.86
CA TYR A 132 3.23 -10.05 -10.98
C TYR A 132 4.41 -9.31 -11.60
N ASP A 133 4.37 -9.15 -12.91
CA ASP A 133 5.37 -8.42 -13.67
C ASP A 133 4.69 -7.54 -14.73
N HIS A 134 5.44 -6.64 -15.34
CA HIS A 134 4.95 -5.73 -16.38
C HIS A 134 5.88 -5.67 -17.60
N ALA A 135 6.80 -6.63 -17.74
CA ALA A 135 7.72 -6.71 -18.88
C ALA A 135 7.00 -7.02 -20.20
N GLU A 136 6.01 -7.92 -20.16
CA GLU A 136 5.21 -8.27 -21.34
C GLU A 136 3.86 -7.52 -21.33
N PRO A 137 3.28 -7.20 -22.51
CA PRO A 137 2.02 -6.42 -22.57
C PRO A 137 0.82 -7.04 -21.83
N GLU A 138 0.72 -8.37 -21.83
CA GLU A 138 -0.37 -9.08 -21.14
C GLU A 138 -0.20 -9.03 -19.63
N ASP A 139 1.03 -9.22 -19.13
CA ASP A 139 1.38 -9.15 -17.72
C ASP A 139 1.22 -7.71 -17.20
N HIS A 140 1.63 -6.71 -18.00
CA HIS A 140 1.41 -5.31 -17.72
C HIS A 140 -0.09 -5.01 -17.47
N ALA A 141 -0.96 -5.43 -18.38
CA ALA A 141 -2.40 -5.19 -18.24
C ALA A 141 -2.97 -5.88 -16.98
N ALA A 142 -2.51 -7.09 -16.67
CA ALA A 142 -2.94 -7.85 -15.49
C ALA A 142 -2.48 -7.15 -14.20
N MET A 143 -1.21 -6.76 -14.11
CA MET A 143 -0.63 -6.14 -12.93
C MET A 143 -1.26 -4.76 -12.64
N PHE A 144 -1.31 -3.88 -13.63
CA PHE A 144 -1.87 -2.53 -13.45
C PHE A 144 -3.39 -2.56 -13.23
N GLY A 145 -4.10 -3.50 -13.88
CA GLY A 145 -5.53 -3.72 -13.60
C GLY A 145 -5.79 -4.15 -12.16
N MET A 146 -4.96 -5.04 -11.60
CA MET A 146 -5.04 -5.46 -10.20
C MET A 146 -4.68 -4.31 -9.26
N GLN A 147 -3.60 -3.57 -9.54
CA GLN A 147 -3.19 -2.40 -8.77
C GLN A 147 -4.32 -1.37 -8.66
N ASP A 148 -4.96 -1.02 -9.78
CA ASP A 148 -6.05 -0.05 -9.81
C ASP A 148 -7.26 -0.52 -8.99
N GLN A 149 -7.61 -1.82 -9.06
CA GLN A 149 -8.69 -2.40 -8.28
C GLN A 149 -8.40 -2.31 -6.78
N LEU A 150 -7.19 -2.68 -6.35
CA LEU A 150 -6.76 -2.65 -4.96
C LEU A 150 -6.74 -1.23 -4.40
N LEU A 151 -6.16 -0.27 -5.14
CA LEU A 151 -6.10 1.13 -4.72
C LEU A 151 -7.48 1.79 -4.67
N LYS A 152 -8.38 1.44 -5.59
CA LYS A 152 -9.77 1.92 -5.56
C LYS A 152 -10.49 1.40 -4.30
N ALA A 153 -10.42 0.10 -4.05
CA ALA A 153 -11.04 -0.52 -2.88
C ALA A 153 -10.45 0.04 -1.56
N TRP A 154 -9.13 0.26 -1.51
CA TRP A 154 -8.46 0.89 -0.38
C TRP A 154 -8.98 2.30 -0.10
N ARG A 155 -9.08 3.13 -1.13
CA ARG A 155 -9.60 4.51 -0.99
C ARG A 155 -11.06 4.54 -0.54
N GLU A 156 -11.87 3.59 -0.97
CA GLU A 156 -13.26 3.42 -0.53
C GLU A 156 -13.31 3.04 0.96
N SER A 157 -12.54 2.06 1.40
CA SER A 157 -12.41 1.63 2.79
C SER A 157 -11.98 2.78 3.72
N LYS A 158 -10.97 3.58 3.31
CA LYS A 158 -10.54 4.78 4.05
C LYS A 158 -11.67 5.81 4.21
N ARG A 159 -12.52 5.97 3.21
CA ARG A 159 -13.66 6.91 3.25
C ARG A 159 -14.75 6.44 4.19
N GLU A 160 -15.05 5.15 4.22
CA GLU A 160 -16.03 4.54 5.12
C GLU A 160 -15.59 4.66 6.57
N SER A 161 -14.36 4.30 6.90
CA SER A 161 -13.80 4.44 8.25
C SER A 161 -13.84 5.88 8.76
N LYS A 162 -13.58 6.88 7.90
CA LYS A 162 -13.67 8.30 8.25
C LYS A 162 -15.11 8.77 8.49
N ARG A 163 -16.11 8.14 7.89
CA ARG A 163 -17.53 8.49 8.11
C ARG A 163 -18.02 7.94 9.45
N GLU A 164 -17.60 6.74 9.82
CA GLU A 164 -17.98 6.11 11.09
C GLU A 164 -17.38 6.81 12.31
N THR A 165 -16.19 7.39 12.17
CA THR A 165 -15.48 8.10 13.24
C THR A 165 -15.94 9.56 13.44
N LYS A 166 -16.80 10.11 12.57
CA LYS A 166 -17.32 11.48 12.73
C LYS A 166 -18.52 11.45 13.70
N PRO A 167 -18.41 12.04 14.92
CA PRO A 167 -19.54 12.09 15.85
C PRO A 167 -20.69 12.84 15.21
N GLU A 168 -21.90 12.24 15.28
CA GLU A 168 -23.15 12.94 14.93
C GLU A 168 -23.26 14.20 15.78
N THR A 169 -23.13 15.34 15.17
CA THR A 169 -23.45 16.62 15.79
C THR A 169 -24.95 16.63 16.06
N LYS A 170 -25.36 16.39 17.32
CA LYS A 170 -26.74 16.57 17.76
C LYS A 170 -27.20 17.96 17.35
N PRO A 171 -28.39 18.10 16.75
CA PRO A 171 -28.95 19.41 16.46
C PRO A 171 -29.14 20.18 17.78
N GLU A 172 -28.59 21.36 17.82
CA GLU A 172 -28.75 22.31 18.94
C GLU A 172 -30.23 22.66 19.05
N ILE A 173 -30.89 22.16 20.10
CA ILE A 173 -32.27 22.55 20.46
C ILE A 173 -32.22 23.98 20.91
N LYS A 174 -32.68 24.92 20.08
CA LYS A 174 -32.89 26.31 20.50
C LYS A 174 -33.94 26.34 21.62
N PRO A 175 -33.69 27.03 22.75
CA PRO A 175 -34.69 27.17 23.79
C PRO A 175 -35.83 28.06 23.28
N GLU A 176 -37.06 27.55 23.35
CA GLU A 176 -38.29 28.35 23.14
C GLU A 176 -38.34 29.49 24.12
N THR A 177 -38.35 30.72 23.62
CA THR A 177 -38.61 31.94 24.36
C THR A 177 -40.09 31.95 24.72
N LYS A 178 -40.45 31.65 25.97
CA LYS A 178 -41.77 31.92 26.54
C LYS A 178 -41.99 33.41 26.63
N GLU A 179 -42.79 33.96 25.75
CA GLU A 179 -43.41 35.28 25.94
C GLU A 179 -44.31 35.22 27.16
N ARG A 180 -44.01 36.03 28.16
CA ARG A 180 -44.91 36.32 29.29
C ARG A 180 -45.84 37.44 28.83
N GLU A 181 -47.07 37.11 28.50
CA GLU A 181 -48.16 38.08 28.50
C GLU A 181 -48.35 38.60 29.91
N GLY A 182 -48.14 39.90 30.08
CA GLY A 182 -48.50 40.64 31.27
C GLY A 182 -49.86 41.28 31.08
N THR A 183 -50.77 40.90 31.91
CA THR A 183 -52.11 41.50 32.04
C THR A 183 -52.10 42.63 33.03
N VAL A 184 -52.66 43.78 32.59
CA VAL A 184 -53.18 44.99 33.31
C VAL A 184 -52.19 45.91 33.97
#